data_710455b1d6e4d1e34888701e41d987e3
#
_entry.id   710455b1d6e4d1e34888701e41d987e3
#
_cell.length_a   1.000
_cell.length_b   1.000
_cell.length_c   1.000
_cell.angle_alpha   90.00
_cell.angle_beta   90.00
_cell.angle_gamma   90.00
#
_symmetry.space_group_name_H-M   'P 1'
#
loop_
_entity.id
_entity.type
_entity.pdbx_description
1 polymer ?
#
loop_
_entity_poly.entity_id
_entity_poly.type
_entity_poly.pdbx_seq_one_letter_code
_entity_poly.pdbx_strand_id
1 'polypeptide(L)'
;MEGITYDYMVDYLRGLIRDNIPVIKELEVYAADNSIPIVQKETARFLELITAIQRPNKILELGTAIGYSSILMSESLDNKVDILTIERDSRMIALAKDNMAKYGYKNIKILEGEALEILASLNGTFDMIFLDGGQGHYIHYLPHCLRLLAKEGVIVADNVLFRGMVASDELIKRRKITIVKRMRKYLDEVNANPTLVTSVIPMGDGIAITRRRIMT
;
A
#
# COMPACT_ATOMS: atom_id res chain seq x y z
N MET A 1 8.29 19.93 5.93
CA MET A 1 8.40 19.02 4.74
C MET A 1 8.06 17.62 5.22
N GLU A 2 6.82 17.17 4.97
CA GLU A 2 6.36 15.84 5.40
C GLU A 2 6.63 14.76 4.36
N GLY A 3 6.86 15.13 3.11
CA GLY A 3 7.14 14.24 1.98
C GLY A 3 8.49 14.51 1.32
N ILE A 4 8.69 13.90 0.17
CA ILE A 4 9.88 14.04 -0.68
C ILE A 4 9.69 15.10 -1.78
N THR A 5 8.52 15.69 -1.87
CA THR A 5 8.11 16.69 -2.86
C THR A 5 8.00 18.06 -2.18
N TYR A 6 8.16 19.15 -2.92
CA TYR A 6 7.96 20.51 -2.41
C TYR A 6 6.52 20.75 -1.95
N ASP A 7 6.35 21.41 -0.81
CA ASP A 7 5.03 21.65 -0.20
C ASP A 7 4.04 22.32 -1.17
N TYR A 8 4.49 23.34 -1.92
CA TYR A 8 3.64 24.03 -2.91
C TYR A 8 3.12 23.10 -4.04
N MET A 9 3.91 22.08 -4.42
CA MET A 9 3.46 21.09 -5.40
C MET A 9 2.43 20.13 -4.80
N VAL A 10 2.67 19.72 -3.55
CA VAL A 10 1.71 18.88 -2.80
C VAL A 10 0.38 19.59 -2.67
N ASP A 11 0.39 20.86 -2.25
CA ASP A 11 -0.82 21.68 -2.10
C ASP A 11 -1.56 21.85 -3.43
N TYR A 12 -0.83 22.12 -4.51
CA TYR A 12 -1.41 22.21 -5.84
C TYR A 12 -2.06 20.89 -6.28
N LEU A 13 -1.34 19.77 -6.15
CA LEU A 13 -1.86 18.45 -6.53
C LEU A 13 -3.07 18.05 -5.70
N ARG A 14 -3.05 18.31 -4.39
CA ARG A 14 -4.21 18.06 -3.51
C ARG A 14 -5.40 18.93 -3.86
N GLY A 15 -5.16 20.16 -4.34
CA GLY A 15 -6.22 21.06 -4.86
C GLY A 15 -6.89 20.55 -6.13
N LEU A 16 -6.25 19.67 -6.92
CA LEU A 16 -6.83 19.03 -8.10
C LEU A 16 -7.69 17.81 -7.75
N ILE A 17 -7.54 17.26 -6.54
CA ILE A 17 -8.28 16.05 -6.12
C ILE A 17 -9.70 16.47 -5.77
N ARG A 18 -10.67 15.88 -6.47
CA ARG A 18 -12.10 16.07 -6.16
C ARG A 18 -12.42 15.41 -4.82
N ASP A 19 -13.47 15.91 -4.17
CA ASP A 19 -14.00 15.29 -2.96
C ASP A 19 -14.27 13.80 -3.18
N ASN A 20 -13.86 13.00 -2.21
CA ASN A 20 -14.13 11.57 -2.18
C ASN A 20 -15.62 11.30 -1.92
N ILE A 21 -16.03 10.05 -2.19
CA ILE A 21 -17.35 9.57 -1.80
C ILE A 21 -17.52 9.66 -0.27
N PRO A 22 -18.76 9.77 0.23
CA PRO A 22 -19.02 10.04 1.65
C PRO A 22 -18.27 9.12 2.62
N VAL A 23 -18.21 7.81 2.35
CA VAL A 23 -17.53 6.84 3.21
C VAL A 23 -16.03 7.13 3.32
N ILE A 24 -15.35 7.40 2.22
CA ILE A 24 -13.91 7.70 2.21
C ILE A 24 -13.64 9.01 2.95
N LYS A 25 -14.47 10.05 2.73
CA LYS A 25 -14.34 11.33 3.43
C LYS A 25 -14.54 11.19 4.94
N GLU A 26 -15.50 10.37 5.37
CA GLU A 26 -15.72 10.10 6.80
C GLU A 26 -14.51 9.40 7.44
N LEU A 27 -13.91 8.42 6.75
CA LEU A 27 -12.70 7.74 7.21
C LEU A 27 -11.49 8.69 7.27
N GLU A 28 -11.35 9.61 6.31
CA GLU A 28 -10.29 10.64 6.33
C GLU A 28 -10.41 11.55 7.54
N VAL A 29 -11.63 12.04 7.84
CA VAL A 29 -11.90 12.88 9.02
C VAL A 29 -11.60 12.10 10.30
N TYR A 30 -12.13 10.88 10.40
CA TYR A 30 -11.89 10.03 11.57
C TYR A 30 -10.40 9.76 11.81
N ALA A 31 -9.65 9.47 10.74
CA ALA A 31 -8.20 9.23 10.82
C ALA A 31 -7.45 10.49 11.29
N ALA A 32 -7.81 11.67 10.78
CA ALA A 32 -7.21 12.94 11.18
C ALA A 32 -7.47 13.25 12.66
N ASP A 33 -8.74 13.15 13.11
CA ASP A 33 -9.15 13.43 14.49
C ASP A 33 -8.51 12.49 15.52
N ASN A 34 -8.22 11.24 15.11
CA ASN A 34 -7.63 10.21 15.98
C ASN A 34 -6.13 9.99 15.75
N SER A 35 -5.48 10.80 14.89
CA SER A 35 -4.06 10.66 14.53
C SER A 35 -3.70 9.25 14.03
N ILE A 36 -4.60 8.62 13.28
CA ILE A 36 -4.37 7.33 12.66
C ILE A 36 -3.72 7.54 11.29
N PRO A 37 -2.56 6.93 11.01
CA PRO A 37 -1.93 7.05 9.70
C PRO A 37 -2.77 6.32 8.65
N ILE A 38 -3.10 7.01 7.58
CA ILE A 38 -3.67 6.46 6.34
C ILE A 38 -2.81 6.95 5.17
N VAL A 39 -2.95 6.34 4.00
CA VAL A 39 -2.25 6.79 2.79
C VAL A 39 -2.54 8.25 2.48
N GLN A 40 -1.54 8.99 2.00
CA GLN A 40 -1.70 10.40 1.66
C GLN A 40 -2.70 10.57 0.51
N LYS A 41 -3.35 11.74 0.40
CA LYS A 41 -4.41 11.97 -0.60
C LYS A 41 -3.97 11.72 -2.04
N GLU A 42 -2.77 12.15 -2.40
CA GLU A 42 -2.17 11.90 -3.71
C GLU A 42 -1.92 10.42 -3.94
N THR A 43 -1.43 9.70 -2.92
CA THR A 43 -1.25 8.23 -2.97
C THR A 43 -2.60 7.51 -3.07
N ALA A 44 -3.61 7.96 -2.35
CA ALA A 44 -4.97 7.40 -2.42
C ALA A 44 -5.55 7.55 -3.84
N ARG A 45 -5.39 8.72 -4.46
CA ARG A 45 -5.84 8.95 -5.85
C ARG A 45 -5.08 8.07 -6.85
N PHE A 46 -3.78 7.89 -6.64
CA PHE A 46 -2.99 6.99 -7.45
C PHE A 46 -3.43 5.52 -7.26
N LEU A 47 -3.69 5.10 -6.03
CA LEU A 47 -4.14 3.75 -5.70
C LEU A 47 -5.50 3.45 -6.37
N GLU A 48 -6.44 4.40 -6.33
CA GLU A 48 -7.71 4.32 -7.05
C GLU A 48 -7.49 4.15 -8.57
N LEU A 49 -6.63 4.98 -9.16
CA LEU A 49 -6.34 4.94 -10.60
C LEU A 49 -5.68 3.61 -11.01
N ILE A 50 -4.65 3.16 -10.30
CA ILE A 50 -3.96 1.91 -10.66
C ILE A 50 -4.87 0.69 -10.47
N THR A 51 -5.74 0.71 -9.47
CA THR A 51 -6.76 -0.32 -9.25
C THR A 51 -7.75 -0.36 -10.42
N ALA A 52 -8.24 0.80 -10.86
CA ALA A 52 -9.15 0.90 -12.01
C ALA A 52 -8.49 0.48 -13.35
N ILE A 53 -7.19 0.72 -13.52
CA ILE A 53 -6.42 0.29 -14.71
C ILE A 53 -6.19 -1.23 -14.69
N GLN A 54 -5.74 -1.77 -13.56
CA GLN A 54 -5.37 -3.18 -13.39
C GLN A 54 -6.61 -4.08 -13.37
N ARG A 55 -7.75 -3.58 -12.87
CA ARG A 55 -9.02 -4.33 -12.72
C ARG A 55 -8.84 -5.69 -12.07
N PRO A 56 -8.20 -5.76 -10.89
CA PRO A 56 -7.94 -7.03 -10.22
C PRO A 56 -9.24 -7.70 -9.77
N ASN A 57 -9.30 -9.04 -9.89
CA ASN A 57 -10.35 -9.83 -9.25
C ASN A 57 -10.01 -10.11 -7.78
N LYS A 58 -8.70 -10.18 -7.46
CA LYS A 58 -8.22 -10.44 -6.10
C LYS A 58 -7.08 -9.50 -5.72
N ILE A 59 -7.23 -8.85 -4.58
CA ILE A 59 -6.21 -7.98 -3.99
C ILE A 59 -5.72 -8.59 -2.68
N LEU A 60 -4.40 -8.58 -2.46
CA LEU A 60 -3.78 -8.79 -1.15
C LEU A 60 -3.22 -7.46 -0.66
N GLU A 61 -3.59 -7.08 0.56
CA GLU A 61 -3.08 -5.88 1.20
C GLU A 61 -2.33 -6.23 2.49
N LEU A 62 -1.21 -5.57 2.73
CA LEU A 62 -0.45 -5.66 3.97
C LEU A 62 -0.51 -4.30 4.69
N GLY A 63 -1.22 -4.28 5.82
CA GLY A 63 -1.51 -3.07 6.59
C GLY A 63 -2.95 -2.58 6.35
N THR A 64 -3.89 -3.10 7.14
CA THR A 64 -5.31 -2.72 7.05
C THR A 64 -5.60 -1.36 7.69
N ALA A 65 -4.93 -1.07 8.81
CA ALA A 65 -5.28 0.04 9.71
C ALA A 65 -6.80 0.08 9.97
N ILE A 66 -7.48 1.17 9.62
CA ILE A 66 -8.94 1.30 9.78
C ILE A 66 -9.74 0.83 8.55
N GLY A 67 -9.09 0.21 7.57
CA GLY A 67 -9.70 -0.29 6.32
C GLY A 67 -9.82 0.75 5.21
N TYR A 68 -9.19 1.91 5.34
CA TYR A 68 -9.31 3.02 4.39
C TYR A 68 -8.92 2.62 2.96
N SER A 69 -7.70 2.12 2.77
CA SER A 69 -7.17 1.70 1.45
C SER A 69 -7.93 0.51 0.87
N SER A 70 -8.28 -0.49 1.68
CA SER A 70 -9.12 -1.62 1.25
C SER A 70 -10.48 -1.15 0.73
N ILE A 71 -11.14 -0.25 1.46
CA ILE A 71 -12.44 0.31 1.05
C ILE A 71 -12.29 1.15 -0.22
N LEU A 72 -11.27 1.99 -0.31
CA LEU A 72 -10.98 2.79 -1.50
C LEU A 72 -10.78 1.92 -2.75
N MET A 73 -9.97 0.85 -2.65
CA MET A 73 -9.75 -0.09 -3.75
C MET A 73 -11.04 -0.85 -4.12
N SER A 74 -11.85 -1.21 -3.13
CA SER A 74 -13.14 -1.86 -3.37
C SER A 74 -14.10 -0.95 -4.14
N GLU A 75 -14.25 0.30 -3.69
CA GLU A 75 -15.09 1.31 -4.34
C GLU A 75 -14.65 1.62 -5.78
N SER A 76 -13.33 1.60 -6.04
CA SER A 76 -12.78 1.83 -7.40
C SER A 76 -13.26 0.80 -8.43
N LEU A 77 -13.84 -0.31 -7.98
CA LEU A 77 -14.33 -1.42 -8.80
C LEU A 77 -15.80 -1.78 -8.50
N ASP A 78 -16.58 -0.84 -8.02
CA ASP A 78 -18.00 -1.07 -7.67
C ASP A 78 -18.19 -2.27 -6.72
N ASN A 79 -17.26 -2.49 -5.81
CA ASN A 79 -17.25 -3.60 -4.85
C ASN A 79 -17.21 -5.01 -5.50
N LYS A 80 -16.70 -5.12 -6.75
CA LYS A 80 -16.60 -6.38 -7.51
C LYS A 80 -15.21 -7.01 -7.46
N VAL A 81 -14.48 -6.81 -6.38
CA VAL A 81 -13.14 -7.33 -6.14
C VAL A 81 -13.09 -8.02 -4.78
N ASP A 82 -12.44 -9.17 -4.69
CA ASP A 82 -12.15 -9.82 -3.41
C ASP A 82 -10.87 -9.24 -2.82
N ILE A 83 -10.94 -8.67 -1.62
CA ILE A 83 -9.78 -8.11 -0.93
C ILE A 83 -9.49 -8.94 0.32
N LEU A 84 -8.24 -9.39 0.43
CA LEU A 84 -7.69 -10.00 1.61
C LEU A 84 -6.66 -9.05 2.20
N THR A 85 -6.88 -8.57 3.41
CA THR A 85 -5.99 -7.61 4.05
C THR A 85 -5.45 -8.17 5.37
N ILE A 86 -4.19 -7.85 5.69
CA ILE A 86 -3.48 -8.40 6.86
C ILE A 86 -3.23 -7.28 7.86
N GLU A 87 -3.61 -7.50 9.12
CA GLU A 87 -3.35 -6.57 10.22
C GLU A 87 -3.05 -7.35 11.49
N ARG A 88 -2.15 -6.81 12.31
CA ARG A 88 -1.77 -7.39 13.61
C ARG A 88 -2.26 -6.60 14.81
N ASP A 89 -2.52 -5.32 14.64
CA ASP A 89 -2.98 -4.45 15.73
C ASP A 89 -4.47 -4.68 15.99
N SER A 90 -4.78 -5.25 17.16
CA SER A 90 -6.16 -5.60 17.53
C SER A 90 -7.11 -4.40 17.56
N ARG A 91 -6.62 -3.20 17.91
CA ARG A 91 -7.42 -1.96 17.88
C ARG A 91 -7.76 -1.56 16.44
N MET A 92 -6.79 -1.64 15.53
CA MET A 92 -7.02 -1.34 14.11
C MET A 92 -7.96 -2.37 13.49
N ILE A 93 -7.78 -3.65 13.81
CA ILE A 93 -8.67 -4.73 13.36
C ILE A 93 -10.12 -4.47 13.78
N ALA A 94 -10.35 -4.09 15.03
CA ALA A 94 -11.69 -3.78 15.52
C ALA A 94 -12.32 -2.61 14.74
N LEU A 95 -11.59 -1.51 14.59
CA LEU A 95 -12.03 -0.33 13.83
C LEU A 95 -12.32 -0.66 12.36
N ALA A 96 -11.45 -1.43 11.72
CA ALA A 96 -11.65 -1.84 10.33
C ALA A 96 -12.90 -2.71 10.17
N LYS A 97 -13.12 -3.68 11.07
CA LYS A 97 -14.33 -4.51 11.08
C LYS A 97 -15.60 -3.68 11.24
N ASP A 98 -15.60 -2.73 12.18
CA ASP A 98 -16.73 -1.83 12.42
C ASP A 98 -17.02 -0.97 11.18
N ASN A 99 -15.99 -0.41 10.54
CA ASN A 99 -16.13 0.36 9.32
C ASN A 99 -16.68 -0.50 8.16
N MET A 100 -16.13 -1.68 7.95
CA MET A 100 -16.60 -2.59 6.90
C MET A 100 -18.04 -3.03 7.13
N ALA A 101 -18.41 -3.32 8.37
CA ALA A 101 -19.78 -3.69 8.74
C ALA A 101 -20.76 -2.51 8.56
N LYS A 102 -20.37 -1.31 9.01
CA LYS A 102 -21.17 -0.08 8.91
C LYS A 102 -21.59 0.23 7.47
N TYR A 103 -20.68 0.03 6.53
CA TYR A 103 -20.91 0.35 5.12
C TYR A 103 -21.20 -0.88 4.23
N GLY A 104 -21.23 -2.08 4.81
CA GLY A 104 -21.69 -3.29 4.13
C GLY A 104 -20.65 -3.97 3.20
N TYR A 105 -19.34 -3.73 3.40
CA TYR A 105 -18.27 -4.37 2.61
C TYR A 105 -18.09 -5.84 3.00
N LYS A 106 -18.70 -6.75 2.25
CA LYS A 106 -18.61 -8.21 2.45
C LYS A 106 -17.47 -8.87 1.67
N ASN A 107 -16.93 -8.17 0.72
CA ASN A 107 -15.86 -8.60 -0.17
C ASN A 107 -14.45 -8.32 0.38
N ILE A 108 -14.34 -7.69 1.55
CA ILE A 108 -13.08 -7.43 2.25
C ILE A 108 -12.98 -8.36 3.46
N LYS A 109 -11.88 -9.12 3.56
CA LYS A 109 -11.61 -10.05 4.66
C LYS A 109 -10.30 -9.70 5.33
N ILE A 110 -10.29 -9.62 6.66
CA ILE A 110 -9.10 -9.35 7.45
C ILE A 110 -8.51 -10.68 7.94
N LEU A 111 -7.22 -10.89 7.67
CA LEU A 111 -6.40 -11.91 8.32
C LEU A 111 -5.64 -11.25 9.47
N GLU A 112 -5.92 -11.71 10.68
CA GLU A 112 -5.36 -11.16 11.91
C GLU A 112 -4.03 -11.83 12.25
N GLY A 113 -2.95 -11.06 12.34
CA GLY A 113 -1.63 -11.57 12.74
C GLY A 113 -0.46 -10.95 12.01
N GLU A 114 0.71 -11.52 12.25
CA GLU A 114 1.97 -11.06 11.64
C GLU A 114 2.01 -11.38 10.15
N ALA A 115 2.27 -10.34 9.34
CA ALA A 115 2.23 -10.44 7.89
C ALA A 115 3.17 -11.53 7.33
N LEU A 116 4.38 -11.67 7.90
CA LEU A 116 5.34 -12.66 7.40
C LEU A 116 4.86 -14.09 7.62
N GLU A 117 4.24 -14.37 8.77
CA GLU A 117 3.70 -15.69 9.11
C GLU A 117 2.52 -16.06 8.22
N ILE A 118 1.61 -15.10 8.05
CA ILE A 118 0.45 -15.27 7.17
C ILE A 118 0.89 -15.48 5.72
N LEU A 119 1.78 -14.62 5.20
CA LEU A 119 2.31 -14.75 3.85
C LEU A 119 2.96 -16.10 3.59
N ALA A 120 3.69 -16.66 4.58
CA ALA A 120 4.35 -17.95 4.44
C ALA A 120 3.37 -19.12 4.23
N SER A 121 2.21 -19.06 4.88
CA SER A 121 1.16 -20.08 4.83
C SER A 121 0.08 -19.83 3.75
N LEU A 122 -0.03 -18.59 3.24
CA LEU A 122 -1.06 -18.21 2.29
C LEU A 122 -0.83 -18.89 0.94
N ASN A 123 -1.92 -19.36 0.32
CA ASN A 123 -1.91 -20.00 -0.99
C ASN A 123 -2.81 -19.24 -1.98
N GLY A 124 -2.64 -19.57 -3.26
CA GLY A 124 -3.38 -18.93 -4.36
C GLY A 124 -2.59 -17.76 -4.98
N THR A 125 -3.28 -17.00 -5.82
CA THR A 125 -2.69 -15.86 -6.54
C THR A 125 -3.55 -14.62 -6.41
N PHE A 126 -2.89 -13.45 -6.48
CA PHE A 126 -3.50 -12.13 -6.41
C PHE A 126 -3.10 -11.32 -7.64
N ASP A 127 -4.06 -10.60 -8.21
CA ASP A 127 -3.85 -9.75 -9.37
C ASP A 127 -3.19 -8.42 -8.98
N MET A 128 -3.35 -8.03 -7.71
CA MET A 128 -2.69 -6.87 -7.14
C MET A 128 -2.27 -7.17 -5.71
N ILE A 129 -1.06 -6.74 -5.33
CA ILE A 129 -0.57 -6.81 -3.95
C ILE A 129 -0.19 -5.40 -3.53
N PHE A 130 -0.79 -4.89 -2.45
CA PHE A 130 -0.50 -3.58 -1.90
C PHE A 130 0.27 -3.71 -0.59
N LEU A 131 1.43 -3.07 -0.51
CA LEU A 131 2.30 -3.05 0.66
C LEU A 131 2.26 -1.67 1.30
N ASP A 132 1.57 -1.53 2.43
CA ASP A 132 1.49 -0.30 3.23
C ASP A 132 1.79 -0.54 4.72
N GLY A 133 2.11 -1.76 5.11
CA GLY A 133 2.43 -2.13 6.49
C GLY A 133 3.83 -2.73 6.64
N GLY A 134 4.56 -2.32 7.69
CA GLY A 134 5.84 -2.93 8.03
C GLY A 134 6.98 -2.63 7.04
N GLN A 135 7.17 -1.37 6.62
CA GLN A 135 8.15 -0.92 5.61
C GLN A 135 9.56 -1.51 5.81
N GLY A 136 10.00 -1.70 7.05
CA GLY A 136 11.28 -2.37 7.35
C GLY A 136 11.33 -3.86 7.00
N HIS A 137 10.24 -4.45 6.54
CA HIS A 137 10.12 -5.88 6.24
C HIS A 137 9.82 -6.19 4.76
N TYR A 138 9.68 -5.20 3.88
CA TYR A 138 9.37 -5.40 2.47
C TYR A 138 10.31 -6.37 1.76
N ILE A 139 11.61 -6.30 2.07
CA ILE A 139 12.59 -7.27 1.54
C ILE A 139 12.29 -8.72 1.95
N HIS A 140 11.71 -8.92 3.13
CA HIS A 140 11.32 -10.26 3.60
C HIS A 140 9.95 -10.70 3.06
N TYR A 141 9.06 -9.75 2.79
CA TYR A 141 7.76 -10.01 2.15
C TYR A 141 7.90 -10.35 0.67
N LEU A 142 8.89 -9.76 -0.01
CA LEU A 142 9.06 -9.84 -1.48
C LEU A 142 9.03 -11.28 -2.03
N PRO A 143 9.76 -12.28 -1.50
CA PRO A 143 9.71 -13.65 -2.03
C PRO A 143 8.30 -14.26 -1.98
N HIS A 144 7.56 -13.99 -0.89
CA HIS A 144 6.18 -14.45 -0.74
C HIS A 144 5.23 -13.70 -1.68
N CYS A 145 5.38 -12.39 -1.79
CA CYS A 145 4.60 -11.57 -2.73
C CYS A 145 4.80 -12.04 -4.17
N LEU A 146 6.05 -12.30 -4.58
CA LEU A 146 6.33 -12.84 -5.91
C LEU A 146 5.71 -14.23 -6.10
N ARG A 147 5.71 -15.10 -5.11
CA ARG A 147 5.04 -16.41 -5.19
C ARG A 147 3.53 -16.27 -5.36
N LEU A 148 2.93 -15.33 -4.64
CA LEU A 148 1.48 -15.07 -4.65
C LEU A 148 1.01 -14.17 -5.79
N LEU A 149 1.93 -13.53 -6.52
CA LEU A 149 1.59 -12.61 -7.62
C LEU A 149 1.12 -13.40 -8.85
N ALA A 150 -0.05 -13.09 -9.36
CA ALA A 150 -0.54 -13.60 -10.63
C ALA A 150 0.40 -13.23 -11.79
N LYS A 151 0.31 -13.92 -12.92
CA LYS A 151 1.18 -13.70 -14.09
C LYS A 151 1.14 -12.24 -14.58
N GLU A 152 -0.06 -11.67 -14.66
CA GLU A 152 -0.29 -10.28 -15.08
C GLU A 152 -0.44 -9.31 -13.89
N GLY A 153 -0.15 -9.79 -12.67
CA GLY A 153 -0.34 -9.05 -11.45
C GLY A 153 0.67 -7.93 -11.25
N VAL A 154 0.34 -7.00 -10.34
CA VAL A 154 1.17 -5.85 -9.96
C VAL A 154 1.36 -5.82 -8.45
N ILE A 155 2.56 -5.46 -8.00
CA ILE A 155 2.85 -5.10 -6.61
C ILE A 155 2.97 -3.58 -6.57
N VAL A 156 2.22 -2.95 -5.66
CA VAL A 156 2.32 -1.53 -5.33
C VAL A 156 2.82 -1.43 -3.90
N ALA A 157 3.96 -0.79 -3.69
CA ALA A 157 4.55 -0.61 -2.36
C ALA A 157 4.64 0.87 -2.03
N ASP A 158 4.00 1.27 -0.93
CA ASP A 158 4.01 2.65 -0.44
C ASP A 158 5.19 2.91 0.51
N ASN A 159 5.52 4.19 0.69
CA ASN A 159 6.55 4.72 1.59
C ASN A 159 7.98 4.21 1.29
N VAL A 160 8.27 3.86 0.03
CA VAL A 160 9.57 3.25 -0.34
C VAL A 160 10.73 4.23 -0.31
N LEU A 161 10.50 5.55 -0.33
CA LEU A 161 11.56 6.55 -0.22
C LEU A 161 11.75 7.07 1.21
N PHE A 162 10.84 6.73 2.11
CA PHE A 162 10.94 6.90 3.56
C PHE A 162 11.45 8.29 3.97
N ARG A 163 10.70 9.34 3.59
CA ARG A 163 11.04 10.77 3.83
C ARG A 163 12.39 11.17 3.25
N GLY A 164 12.76 10.60 2.09
CA GLY A 164 14.02 10.85 1.41
C GLY A 164 15.24 10.18 2.04
N MET A 165 15.10 9.52 3.21
CA MET A 165 16.22 8.83 3.89
C MET A 165 16.79 7.67 3.06
N VAL A 166 16.01 7.11 2.14
CA VAL A 166 16.47 6.06 1.23
C VAL A 166 17.44 6.64 0.19
N ALA A 167 17.20 7.87 -0.26
CA ALA A 167 17.99 8.54 -1.29
C ALA A 167 19.25 9.24 -0.74
N SER A 168 19.26 9.68 0.53
CA SER A 168 20.38 10.43 1.13
C SER A 168 20.71 9.95 2.53
N ASP A 169 22.01 9.70 2.77
CA ASP A 169 22.51 9.32 4.11
C ASP A 169 22.43 10.47 5.11
N GLU A 170 22.49 11.71 4.64
CA GLU A 170 22.40 12.93 5.50
C GLU A 170 21.04 13.06 6.20
N LEU A 171 20.00 12.48 5.60
CA LEU A 171 18.64 12.51 6.14
C LEU A 171 18.37 11.39 7.14
N ILE A 172 19.28 10.40 7.26
CA ILE A 172 19.04 9.22 8.08
C ILE A 172 19.02 9.54 9.56
N LYS A 173 17.86 9.34 10.19
CA LYS A 173 17.76 9.38 11.66
C LYS A 173 18.26 8.07 12.25
N ARG A 174 19.13 8.13 13.29
CA ARG A 174 19.77 6.97 13.93
C ARG A 174 18.82 5.80 14.21
N ARG A 175 17.61 6.07 14.68
CA ARG A 175 16.58 5.04 14.97
C ARG A 175 15.98 4.37 13.72
N LYS A 176 16.24 4.92 12.53
CA LYS A 176 15.64 4.46 11.25
C LYS A 176 16.64 3.76 10.33
N ILE A 177 17.92 3.69 10.70
CA ILE A 177 19.00 3.11 9.87
C ILE A 177 18.65 1.71 9.36
N THR A 178 18.13 0.83 10.23
CA THR A 178 17.77 -0.55 9.83
C THR A 178 16.65 -0.59 8.80
N ILE A 179 15.62 0.26 8.98
CA ILE A 179 14.50 0.36 8.02
C ILE A 179 15.02 0.84 6.67
N VAL A 180 15.82 1.92 6.66
CA VAL A 180 16.41 2.48 5.44
C VAL A 180 17.28 1.46 4.70
N LYS A 181 18.18 0.77 5.40
CA LYS A 181 19.02 -0.28 4.79
C LYS A 181 18.20 -1.40 4.16
N ARG A 182 17.15 -1.85 4.85
CA ARG A 182 16.27 -2.90 4.33
C ARG A 182 15.43 -2.42 3.14
N MET A 183 14.99 -1.15 3.16
CA MET A 183 14.26 -0.56 2.05
C MET A 183 15.14 -0.40 0.82
N ARG A 184 16.39 0.07 0.98
CA ARG A 184 17.38 0.10 -0.12
C ARG A 184 17.55 -1.29 -0.72
N LYS A 185 17.74 -2.30 0.11
CA LYS A 185 17.87 -3.70 -0.36
C LYS A 185 16.62 -4.19 -1.10
N TYR A 186 15.42 -3.80 -0.64
CA TYR A 186 14.18 -4.11 -1.35
C TYR A 186 14.16 -3.45 -2.74
N LEU A 187 14.47 -2.16 -2.83
CA LEU A 187 14.49 -1.42 -4.09
C LEU A 187 15.57 -1.95 -5.04
N ASP A 188 16.75 -2.29 -4.53
CA ASP A 188 17.83 -2.91 -5.31
C ASP A 188 17.35 -4.25 -5.89
N GLU A 189 16.73 -5.11 -5.09
CA GLU A 189 16.25 -6.43 -5.50
C GLU A 189 15.19 -6.34 -6.61
N VAL A 190 14.17 -5.48 -6.45
CA VAL A 190 13.09 -5.36 -7.45
C VAL A 190 13.54 -4.68 -8.73
N ASN A 191 14.61 -3.87 -8.71
CA ASN A 191 15.16 -3.21 -9.89
C ASN A 191 16.23 -4.05 -10.60
N ALA A 192 17.04 -4.82 -9.85
CA ALA A 192 18.08 -5.67 -10.42
C ALA A 192 17.56 -6.98 -11.00
N ASN A 193 16.38 -7.44 -10.57
CA ASN A 193 15.80 -8.71 -11.00
C ASN A 193 15.38 -8.65 -12.48
N PRO A 194 16.02 -9.44 -13.38
CA PRO A 194 15.74 -9.36 -14.82
C PRO A 194 14.33 -9.83 -15.20
N THR A 195 13.66 -10.57 -14.33
CA THR A 195 12.29 -11.06 -14.57
C THR A 195 11.21 -10.04 -14.17
N LEU A 196 11.63 -8.92 -13.57
CA LEU A 196 10.73 -7.87 -13.10
C LEU A 196 10.93 -6.58 -13.91
N VAL A 197 9.92 -5.74 -13.91
CA VAL A 197 10.00 -4.34 -14.29
C VAL A 197 9.42 -3.52 -13.14
N THR A 198 10.21 -2.55 -12.67
CA THR A 198 9.84 -1.70 -11.55
C THR A 198 9.99 -0.24 -11.93
N SER A 199 9.05 0.59 -11.47
CA SER A 199 9.17 2.04 -11.49
C SER A 199 9.00 2.57 -10.08
N VAL A 200 9.87 3.50 -9.68
CA VAL A 200 9.76 4.22 -8.41
C VAL A 200 9.31 5.65 -8.70
N ILE A 201 8.17 6.04 -8.12
CA ILE A 201 7.54 7.34 -8.33
C ILE A 201 7.71 8.16 -7.06
N PRO A 202 8.28 9.38 -7.13
CA PRO A 202 8.45 10.27 -5.98
C PRO A 202 7.15 11.02 -5.66
N MET A 203 6.11 10.29 -5.27
CA MET A 203 4.82 10.80 -4.86
C MET A 203 4.52 10.36 -3.42
N GLY A 204 3.93 11.24 -2.60
CA GLY A 204 3.75 10.97 -1.18
C GLY A 204 5.09 10.75 -0.48
N ASP A 205 5.30 9.55 0.04
CA ASP A 205 6.59 9.10 0.60
C ASP A 205 7.31 8.06 -0.30
N GLY A 206 6.98 8.10 -1.59
CA GLY A 206 7.54 7.23 -2.64
C GLY A 206 6.75 5.94 -2.83
N ILE A 207 6.37 5.68 -4.09
CA ILE A 207 5.66 4.47 -4.50
C ILE A 207 6.54 3.65 -5.43
N ALA A 208 6.69 2.36 -5.18
CA ALA A 208 7.26 1.42 -6.15
C ALA A 208 6.16 0.56 -6.77
N ILE A 209 6.14 0.51 -8.10
CA ILE A 209 5.24 -0.35 -8.86
C ILE A 209 6.08 -1.40 -9.56
N THR A 210 5.80 -2.66 -9.27
CA THR A 210 6.56 -3.81 -9.79
C THR A 210 5.61 -4.83 -10.41
N ARG A 211 5.98 -5.33 -11.59
CA ARG A 211 5.29 -6.47 -12.23
C ARG A 211 6.29 -7.42 -12.87
N ARG A 212 5.83 -8.61 -13.23
CA ARG A 212 6.64 -9.52 -14.04
C ARG A 212 6.86 -8.94 -15.42
N ARG A 213 8.07 -9.09 -15.94
CA ARG A 213 8.37 -8.76 -17.33
C ARG A 213 7.67 -9.75 -18.26
N ILE A 214 7.01 -9.25 -19.28
CA ILE A 214 6.50 -10.12 -20.34
C ILE A 214 7.71 -10.59 -21.13
N MET A 215 8.04 -11.88 -21.01
CA MET A 215 9.05 -12.49 -21.89
C MET A 215 8.32 -12.95 -23.14
N THR A 216 8.70 -12.39 -24.26
CA THR A 216 8.31 -12.82 -25.61
C THR A 216 9.06 -14.09 -25.99
#